data_ffaf5e0ff952a9a1a083814f5eaab97c
#
_entry.id   ffaf5e0ff952a9a1a083814f5eaab97c
#
_cell.length_a   1.000
_cell.length_b   1.000
_cell.length_c   1.000
_cell.angle_alpha   90.00
_cell.angle_beta   90.00
_cell.angle_gamma   90.00
#
_symmetry.space_group_name_H-M   'P 1'
#
loop_
_entity.id
_entity.type
_entity.pdbx_description
1 polymer ?
#
loop_
_entity_poly.entity_id
_entity_poly.type
_entity_poly.pdbx_seq_one_letter_code
_entity_poly.pdbx_strand_id
1 'polypeptide(L)'
;MRLSRVFLVALLALIGLGIGRPEAARDSGATPAGGRRIEILVLEVGNCHICGLLRQTIQPLYAQSPHARQVPMRFVDVGDLDALKLGLNSRIDTVPTTLVMVDGVEADRIAGYWAPDMFMRMIVRMIDNAS
;
A
#
# COMPACT_ATOMS: atom_id res chain seq x y z
N MET A 1 22.15 35.57 -65.88
CA MET A 1 23.31 36.19 -65.20
C MET A 1 23.08 36.02 -63.71
N ARG A 2 23.87 35.11 -63.16
CA ARG A 2 24.70 35.21 -61.94
C ARG A 2 23.95 35.37 -60.61
N LEU A 3 23.99 34.31 -59.91
CA LEU A 3 24.60 34.10 -58.56
C LEU A 3 23.86 34.76 -57.39
N SER A 4 23.37 33.95 -56.53
CA SER A 4 24.10 33.58 -55.31
C SER A 4 23.33 32.45 -54.60
N ARG A 5 23.65 31.30 -54.69
CA ARG A 5 24.48 30.38 -53.91
C ARG A 5 25.15 31.09 -52.75
N VAL A 6 24.71 30.80 -51.61
CA VAL A 6 25.26 30.96 -50.26
C VAL A 6 24.17 31.51 -49.36
N PHE A 7 23.54 30.64 -48.67
CA PHE A 7 23.05 30.72 -47.28
C PHE A 7 22.11 29.57 -47.00
N LEU A 8 22.60 28.38 -47.34
CA LEU A 8 21.94 27.13 -47.01
C LEU A 8 22.91 26.35 -46.13
N VAL A 9 23.29 26.97 -45.03
CA VAL A 9 24.03 26.29 -43.95
C VAL A 9 23.63 26.99 -42.66
N ALA A 10 23.33 26.19 -41.69
CA ALA A 10 23.08 26.56 -40.29
C ALA A 10 21.61 26.76 -39.88
N LEU A 11 20.80 25.69 -39.99
CA LEU A 11 19.79 25.44 -38.96
C LEU A 11 19.54 23.92 -38.81
N LEU A 12 20.61 23.20 -38.67
CA LEU A 12 20.62 21.80 -38.21
C LEU A 12 21.27 21.78 -36.86
N ALA A 13 20.59 22.31 -35.90
CA ALA A 13 21.03 22.14 -34.51
C ALA A 13 19.82 22.08 -33.61
N LEU A 14 19.74 20.97 -32.88
CA LEU A 14 19.00 20.86 -31.63
C LEU A 14 17.51 20.59 -31.73
N ILE A 15 17.14 19.51 -32.41
CA ILE A 15 16.04 18.70 -31.89
C ILE A 15 16.69 17.62 -31.01
N GLY A 16 17.06 18.01 -29.82
CA GLY A 16 17.33 17.08 -28.73
C GLY A 16 16.03 16.34 -28.42
N LEU A 17 15.86 15.14 -28.96
CA LEU A 17 14.88 14.21 -28.49
C LEU A 17 15.27 13.84 -27.06
N GLY A 18 14.72 14.56 -26.11
CA GLY A 18 14.58 14.11 -24.73
C GLY A 18 13.64 12.91 -24.72
N ILE A 19 14.18 11.72 -24.93
CA ILE A 19 13.49 10.48 -24.61
C ILE A 19 13.39 10.47 -23.08
N GLY A 20 12.35 11.11 -22.57
CA GLY A 20 11.93 10.94 -21.20
C GLY A 20 11.62 9.47 -21.00
N ARG A 21 12.52 8.75 -20.32
CA ARG A 21 12.20 7.45 -19.76
C ARG A 21 10.97 7.64 -18.89
N PRO A 22 9.92 6.80 -19.04
CA PRO A 22 8.91 6.74 -18.01
C PRO A 22 9.62 6.21 -16.76
N GLU A 23 9.93 7.12 -15.87
CA GLU A 23 10.28 6.81 -14.51
C GLU A 23 9.05 6.12 -13.94
N ALA A 24 9.12 4.79 -13.86
CA ALA A 24 8.13 4.03 -13.12
C ALA A 24 8.02 4.71 -11.75
N ALA A 25 6.86 5.31 -11.51
CA ALA A 25 6.52 5.86 -10.22
C ALA A 25 6.73 4.73 -9.21
N ARG A 26 7.90 4.73 -8.57
CA ARG A 26 8.09 4.00 -7.33
C ARG A 26 7.13 4.69 -6.38
N ASP A 27 6.07 3.95 -6.05
CA ASP A 27 5.22 4.28 -4.92
C ASP A 27 6.11 4.24 -3.66
N SER A 28 6.85 5.31 -3.51
CA SER A 28 7.62 5.59 -2.31
C SER A 28 6.60 6.13 -1.32
N GLY A 29 5.93 5.22 -0.63
CA GLY A 29 5.29 5.54 0.63
C GLY A 29 6.34 6.26 1.48
N ALA A 30 6.28 7.59 1.49
CA ALA A 30 7.19 8.43 2.24
C ALA A 30 7.04 8.05 3.72
N THR A 31 7.96 7.24 4.22
CA THR A 31 8.14 7.02 5.64
C THR A 31 8.59 8.34 6.24
N PRO A 32 7.85 8.95 7.18
CA PRO A 32 8.35 10.11 7.91
C PRO A 32 9.64 9.68 8.61
N ALA A 33 10.71 10.42 8.38
CA ALA A 33 12.03 10.16 8.94
C ALA A 33 11.92 10.13 10.48
N GLY A 34 12.09 8.94 11.09
CA GLY A 34 12.20 8.75 12.53
C GLY A 34 10.96 8.26 13.28
N GLY A 35 9.81 8.05 12.63
CA GLY A 35 8.61 7.48 13.25
C GLY A 35 8.46 5.98 13.05
N ARG A 36 7.79 5.27 13.98
CA ARG A 36 7.37 3.88 13.80
C ARG A 36 6.48 3.78 12.57
N ARG A 37 6.72 2.78 11.73
CA ARG A 37 5.85 2.47 10.60
C ARG A 37 4.76 1.52 11.04
N ILE A 38 3.54 2.05 11.18
CA ILE A 38 2.36 1.24 11.49
C ILE A 38 1.60 0.97 10.20
N GLU A 39 1.17 -0.27 9.99
CA GLU A 39 0.29 -0.66 8.88
C GLU A 39 -0.70 -1.73 9.33
N ILE A 40 -1.83 -1.82 8.63
CA ILE A 40 -2.81 -2.88 8.79
C ILE A 40 -2.67 -3.87 7.65
N LEU A 41 -2.52 -5.14 7.97
CA LEU A 41 -2.59 -6.24 7.01
C LEU A 41 -3.87 -7.03 7.24
N VAL A 42 -4.68 -7.17 6.21
CA VAL A 42 -5.82 -8.07 6.19
C VAL A 42 -5.43 -9.31 5.41
N LEU A 43 -5.28 -10.42 6.11
CA LEU A 43 -4.87 -11.69 5.53
C LEU A 43 -6.10 -12.42 5.00
N GLU A 44 -6.04 -12.85 3.76
CA GLU A 44 -7.13 -13.51 3.06
C GLU A 44 -6.63 -14.69 2.21
N VAL A 45 -7.56 -15.47 1.67
CA VAL A 45 -7.29 -16.47 0.63
C VAL A 45 -8.26 -16.30 -0.51
N GLY A 46 -7.91 -16.78 -1.69
CA GLY A 46 -8.81 -16.83 -2.83
C GLY A 46 -10.12 -17.55 -2.49
N ASN A 47 -11.26 -17.08 -3.03
CA ASN A 47 -12.60 -17.65 -2.82
C ASN A 47 -13.13 -17.63 -1.37
N CYS A 48 -12.57 -16.80 -0.51
CA CYS A 48 -13.06 -16.59 0.85
C CYS A 48 -14.23 -15.60 0.87
N HIS A 49 -15.45 -16.09 1.04
CA HIS A 49 -16.66 -15.25 1.06
C HIS A 49 -16.61 -14.19 2.18
N ILE A 50 -16.20 -14.57 3.38
CA ILE A 50 -16.12 -13.65 4.53
C ILE A 50 -15.02 -12.60 4.34
N CYS A 51 -13.92 -12.96 3.67
CA CYS A 51 -12.87 -12.00 3.31
C CYS A 51 -13.42 -10.94 2.31
N GLY A 52 -14.19 -11.39 1.32
CA GLY A 52 -14.87 -10.49 0.38
C GLY A 52 -15.85 -9.54 1.08
N LEU A 53 -16.60 -10.05 2.05
CA LEU A 53 -17.52 -9.25 2.85
C LEU A 53 -16.78 -8.20 3.68
N LEU A 54 -15.69 -8.57 4.35
CA LEU A 54 -14.82 -7.64 5.08
C LEU A 54 -14.29 -6.55 4.14
N ARG A 55 -13.76 -6.93 2.99
CA ARG A 55 -13.23 -5.99 2.00
C ARG A 55 -14.29 -4.97 1.56
N GLN A 56 -15.50 -5.43 1.24
CA GLN A 56 -16.59 -4.58 0.77
C GLN A 56 -17.11 -3.61 1.84
N THR A 57 -17.07 -4.01 3.11
CA THR A 57 -17.64 -3.23 4.22
C THR A 57 -16.60 -2.38 4.94
N ILE A 58 -15.46 -2.95 5.30
CA ILE A 58 -14.45 -2.30 6.16
C ILE A 58 -13.51 -1.41 5.37
N GLN A 59 -13.07 -1.83 4.19
CA GLN A 59 -12.11 -1.04 3.41
C GLN A 59 -12.61 0.38 3.10
N PRO A 60 -13.84 0.61 2.61
CA PRO A 60 -14.35 1.96 2.37
C PRO A 60 -14.58 2.75 3.66
N LEU A 61 -15.01 2.11 4.74
CA LEU A 61 -15.17 2.77 6.04
C LEU A 61 -13.82 3.21 6.60
N TYR A 62 -12.83 2.33 6.54
CA TYR A 62 -11.48 2.64 6.99
C TYR A 62 -10.85 3.76 6.16
N ALA A 63 -11.00 3.73 4.84
CA ALA A 63 -10.45 4.75 3.93
C ALA A 63 -10.95 6.18 4.24
N GLN A 64 -12.14 6.30 4.85
CA GLN A 64 -12.72 7.57 5.30
C GLN A 64 -12.30 7.97 6.72
N SER A 65 -11.63 7.08 7.45
CA SER A 65 -11.19 7.34 8.82
C SER A 65 -9.97 8.30 8.86
N PRO A 66 -9.79 9.04 9.95
CA PRO A 66 -8.60 9.88 10.13
C PRO A 66 -7.29 9.09 10.09
N HIS A 67 -7.31 7.82 10.52
CA HIS A 67 -6.13 6.96 10.59
C HIS A 67 -5.61 6.52 9.22
N ALA A 68 -6.47 6.43 8.20
CA ALA A 68 -6.11 5.91 6.88
C ALA A 68 -4.95 6.66 6.19
N ARG A 69 -4.75 7.95 6.54
CA ARG A 69 -3.67 8.76 5.98
C ARG A 69 -2.28 8.42 6.54
N GLN A 70 -2.22 7.89 7.75
CA GLN A 70 -0.96 7.61 8.45
C GLN A 70 -0.70 6.11 8.57
N VAL A 71 -1.76 5.31 8.62
CA VAL A 71 -1.71 3.86 8.79
C VAL A 71 -2.39 3.21 7.59
N PRO A 72 -1.65 2.79 6.56
CA PRO A 72 -2.23 2.16 5.37
C PRO A 72 -2.82 0.79 5.70
N MET A 73 -3.92 0.43 5.04
CA MET A 73 -4.52 -0.91 5.09
C MET A 73 -4.25 -1.64 3.78
N ARG A 74 -3.67 -2.84 3.86
CA ARG A 74 -3.39 -3.70 2.71
C ARG A 74 -4.03 -5.07 2.89
N PHE A 75 -4.47 -5.66 1.79
CA PHE A 75 -4.96 -7.03 1.73
C PHE A 75 -3.87 -7.92 1.15
N VAL A 76 -3.59 -9.02 1.80
CA VAL A 76 -2.48 -9.93 1.49
C VAL A 76 -2.98 -11.35 1.47
N ASP A 77 -2.70 -12.11 0.41
CA ASP A 77 -2.97 -13.54 0.39
C ASP A 77 -2.01 -14.26 1.34
N VAL A 78 -2.53 -15.21 2.13
CA VAL A 78 -1.69 -15.96 3.09
C VAL A 78 -0.59 -16.76 2.39
N GLY A 79 -0.76 -17.09 1.11
CA GLY A 79 0.27 -17.73 0.30
C GLY A 79 1.50 -16.86 0.07
N ASP A 80 1.38 -15.54 0.20
CA ASP A 80 2.47 -14.59 -0.02
C ASP A 80 3.24 -14.23 1.27
N LEU A 81 2.80 -14.71 2.43
CA LEU A 81 3.36 -14.33 3.73
C LEU A 81 4.86 -14.62 3.87
N ASP A 82 5.33 -15.77 3.38
CA ASP A 82 6.74 -16.15 3.46
C ASP A 82 7.64 -15.17 2.69
N ALA A 83 7.15 -14.64 1.56
CA ALA A 83 7.87 -13.65 0.77
C ALA A 83 8.00 -12.29 1.49
N LEU A 84 7.04 -11.96 2.35
CA LEU A 84 7.01 -10.69 3.07
C LEU A 84 7.91 -10.68 4.31
N LYS A 85 8.36 -11.83 4.79
CA LYS A 85 9.26 -11.98 5.97
C LYS A 85 8.79 -11.20 7.20
N LEU A 86 7.50 -11.29 7.50
CA LEU A 86 6.88 -10.59 8.61
C LEU A 86 7.19 -11.28 9.95
N GLY A 87 7.38 -10.47 10.99
CA GLY A 87 7.49 -10.94 12.38
C GLY A 87 6.12 -11.26 12.96
N LEU A 88 5.56 -12.45 12.67
CA LEU A 88 4.27 -12.87 13.20
C LEU A 88 4.44 -13.54 14.58
N ASN A 89 3.53 -13.24 15.50
CA ASN A 89 3.53 -13.83 16.85
C ASN A 89 3.10 -15.30 16.86
N SER A 90 2.31 -15.72 15.87
CA SER A 90 1.88 -17.12 15.70
C SER A 90 1.45 -17.38 14.26
N ARG A 91 1.25 -18.66 13.92
CA ARG A 91 0.70 -19.07 12.62
C ARG A 91 -0.67 -18.43 12.36
N ILE A 92 -0.99 -18.28 11.10
CA ILE A 92 -2.33 -17.88 10.65
C ILE A 92 -3.12 -19.15 10.37
N ASP A 93 -4.14 -19.38 11.17
CA ASP A 93 -5.04 -20.56 11.10
C ASP A 93 -6.48 -20.20 10.74
N THR A 94 -6.78 -18.92 10.65
CA THR A 94 -8.10 -18.36 10.36
C THR A 94 -8.00 -17.21 9.37
N VAL A 95 -8.92 -17.15 8.40
CA VAL A 95 -9.07 -15.99 7.49
C VAL A 95 -10.54 -15.54 7.47
N PRO A 96 -10.78 -14.23 7.34
CA PRO A 96 -9.78 -13.16 7.35
C PRO A 96 -9.13 -12.99 8.73
N THR A 97 -7.86 -12.66 8.78
CA THR A 97 -7.18 -12.18 9.98
C THR A 97 -6.62 -10.79 9.70
N THR A 98 -6.94 -9.84 10.58
CA THR A 98 -6.45 -8.46 10.49
C THR A 98 -5.35 -8.26 11.52
N LEU A 99 -4.18 -7.82 11.07
CA LEU A 99 -3.01 -7.55 11.88
C LEU A 99 -2.72 -6.05 11.92
N VAL A 100 -2.30 -5.53 13.07
CA VAL A 100 -1.58 -4.26 13.15
C VAL A 100 -0.11 -4.59 13.28
N MET A 101 0.67 -4.10 12.31
CA MET A 101 2.11 -4.30 12.23
C MET A 101 2.84 -3.01 12.62
N VAL A 102 3.89 -3.13 13.40
CA VAL A 102 4.79 -2.02 13.74
C VAL A 102 6.21 -2.41 13.28
N ASP A 103 6.74 -1.67 12.34
CA ASP A 103 8.07 -1.93 11.76
C ASP A 103 8.25 -3.38 11.24
N GLY A 104 7.16 -3.95 10.69
CA GLY A 104 7.14 -5.32 10.15
C GLY A 104 6.95 -6.42 11.19
N VAL A 105 6.71 -6.08 12.44
CA VAL A 105 6.41 -7.02 13.55
C VAL A 105 4.94 -6.89 13.96
N GLU A 106 4.29 -8.01 14.18
CA GLU A 106 2.90 -8.04 14.64
C GLU A 106 2.79 -7.47 16.05
N ALA A 107 1.98 -6.41 16.20
CA ALA A 107 1.66 -5.80 17.49
C ALA A 107 0.34 -6.33 18.05
N ASP A 108 -0.67 -6.55 17.20
CA ASP A 108 -1.99 -7.02 17.62
C ASP A 108 -2.73 -7.70 16.45
N ARG A 109 -3.78 -8.51 16.74
CA ARG A 109 -4.58 -9.19 15.71
C ARG A 109 -6.06 -9.32 16.06
N ILE A 110 -6.87 -9.37 15.02
CA ILE A 110 -8.27 -9.78 15.06
C ILE A 110 -8.42 -10.99 14.13
N ALA A 111 -8.77 -12.16 14.66
CA ALA A 111 -9.08 -13.35 13.87
C ALA A 111 -10.57 -13.39 13.54
N GLY A 112 -10.90 -13.55 12.26
CA GLY A 112 -12.28 -13.55 11.77
C GLY A 112 -12.85 -12.14 11.51
N TYR A 113 -14.13 -12.13 11.11
CA TYR A 113 -14.88 -10.90 10.84
C TYR A 113 -16.35 -11.11 11.21
N TRP A 114 -16.96 -10.12 11.84
CA TRP A 114 -18.38 -10.19 12.23
C TRP A 114 -19.10 -8.84 12.06
N ALA A 115 -19.27 -8.03 13.09
CA ALA A 115 -20.04 -6.79 13.04
C ALA A 115 -19.17 -5.60 12.60
N PRO A 116 -19.49 -4.88 11.50
CA PRO A 116 -18.66 -3.79 10.96
C PRO A 116 -18.31 -2.72 12.00
N ASP A 117 -19.27 -2.23 12.77
CA ASP A 117 -19.06 -1.17 13.74
C ASP A 117 -18.12 -1.59 14.88
N MET A 118 -18.27 -2.81 15.36
CA MET A 118 -17.39 -3.35 16.39
C MET A 118 -15.98 -3.57 15.84
N PHE A 119 -15.90 -4.11 14.63
CA PHE A 119 -14.64 -4.36 13.95
C PHE A 119 -13.84 -3.08 13.74
N MET A 120 -14.49 -2.00 13.26
CA MET A 120 -13.85 -0.69 13.11
C MET A 120 -13.34 -0.14 14.45
N ARG A 121 -14.13 -0.24 15.54
CA ARG A 121 -13.69 0.19 16.87
C ARG A 121 -12.46 -0.59 17.36
N MET A 122 -12.41 -1.88 17.06
CA MET A 122 -11.24 -2.71 17.42
C MET A 122 -10.00 -2.28 16.64
N ILE A 123 -10.11 -2.07 15.32
CA ILE A 123 -9.00 -1.57 14.51
C ILE A 123 -8.45 -0.25 15.07
N VAL A 124 -9.32 0.71 15.33
CA VAL A 124 -8.90 2.01 15.87
C VAL A 124 -8.16 1.84 17.20
N ARG A 125 -8.72 1.04 18.12
CA ARG A 125 -8.06 0.75 19.40
C ARG A 125 -6.68 0.10 19.23
N MET A 126 -6.54 -0.85 18.30
CA MET A 126 -5.25 -1.51 18.03
C MET A 126 -4.22 -0.52 17.49
N ILE A 127 -4.63 0.40 16.61
CA ILE A 127 -3.76 1.46 16.09
C ILE A 127 -3.33 2.40 17.24
N ASP A 128 -4.26 2.84 18.05
CA ASP A 128 -3.98 3.75 19.18
C ASP A 128 -3.01 3.13 20.19
N ASN A 129 -3.14 1.83 20.44
CA ASN A 129 -2.23 1.07 21.32
C ASN A 129 -0.82 0.89 20.72
N ALA A 130 -0.72 0.90 19.38
CA ALA A 130 0.54 0.70 18.65
C ALA A 130 1.31 2.00 18.37
N SER A 131 0.68 3.16 18.57
CA SER A 131 1.20 4.51 18.24
C SER A 131 2.15 5.13 19.29
#